data_3ce7094fcdb1a6512f4be65c16d2aceb
#
_entry.id   3ce7094fcdb1a6512f4be65c16d2aceb
#
_cell.length_a   1.000
_cell.length_b   1.000
_cell.length_c   1.000
_cell.angle_alpha   90.00
_cell.angle_beta   90.00
_cell.angle_gamma   90.00
#
_symmetry.space_group_name_H-M   'P 1'
#
loop_
_entity.id
_entity.type
_entity.pdbx_description
1 polymer ?
#
loop_
_entity_poly.entity_id
_entity_poly.type
_entity_poly.pdbx_seq_one_letter_code
_entity_poly.pdbx_strand_id
1 'polypeptide(L)'
;MQKLEVFGANKLKGQIKISGSKNASLPILAATLLSNKKVYLQNLPRVKDIETMVSLLQSLGSKISFNKNNLAIDNKKQNKNFASYSLVKTMRAGILVLGPLLAKFGKAKVSLPGGCAIGTRPVDIHLDALSKLGVKYKIVQGYVHAKAPKGLIGNKIRFPKISVGATENLIIAASYAKGTTVLSNCAIEPEIKDLVNFLKSMGCNIN
;
A
#
# COMPACT_ATOMS: atom_id res chain seq x y z
N MET A 1 12.85 -9.60 30.03
CA MET A 1 13.11 -8.44 29.15
C MET A 1 14.24 -8.80 28.21
N GLN A 2 14.09 -8.61 26.91
CA GLN A 2 15.21 -8.72 25.98
C GLN A 2 16.08 -7.44 26.12
N LYS A 3 17.37 -7.61 26.19
CA LYS A 3 18.36 -6.58 26.42
C LYS A 3 19.39 -6.62 25.30
N LEU A 4 19.76 -5.46 24.77
CA LEU A 4 20.84 -5.31 23.80
C LEU A 4 22.02 -4.63 24.50
N GLU A 5 23.18 -5.26 24.52
CA GLU A 5 24.43 -4.67 24.99
C GLU A 5 25.34 -4.43 23.80
N VAL A 6 25.90 -3.25 23.69
CA VAL A 6 26.79 -2.87 22.61
C VAL A 6 28.15 -2.50 23.18
N PHE A 7 29.18 -3.22 22.77
CA PHE A 7 30.57 -2.92 23.07
C PHE A 7 31.20 -2.24 21.85
N GLY A 8 31.47 -0.95 21.99
CA GLY A 8 32.11 -0.16 20.95
C GLY A 8 33.62 -0.38 20.88
N ALA A 9 34.31 0.42 20.07
CA ALA A 9 35.77 0.58 20.01
C ALA A 9 36.54 -0.03 18.83
N ASN A 10 35.94 -0.80 17.95
CA ASN A 10 36.64 -1.32 16.78
C ASN A 10 36.37 -0.47 15.53
N LYS A 11 37.41 -0.17 14.74
CA LYS A 11 37.24 0.43 13.40
C LYS A 11 36.53 -0.57 12.51
N LEU A 12 35.31 -0.26 12.08
CA LEU A 12 34.57 -1.08 11.13
C LEU A 12 35.10 -0.81 9.72
N LYS A 13 35.50 -1.87 9.00
CA LYS A 13 35.94 -1.82 7.61
C LYS A 13 35.34 -3.03 6.88
N GLY A 14 34.60 -2.74 5.78
CA GLY A 14 34.00 -3.79 4.96
C GLY A 14 32.89 -3.25 4.10
N GLN A 15 32.27 -4.16 3.33
CA GLN A 15 31.11 -3.89 2.51
C GLN A 15 29.97 -4.81 2.91
N ILE A 16 28.77 -4.27 3.02
CA ILE A 16 27.55 -5.05 3.25
C ILE A 16 26.54 -4.74 2.16
N LYS A 17 25.84 -5.77 1.70
CA LYS A 17 24.72 -5.60 0.78
C LYS A 17 23.47 -5.26 1.58
N ILE A 18 22.92 -4.09 1.35
CA ILE A 18 21.69 -3.64 1.99
C ILE A 18 20.48 -4.36 1.38
N SER A 19 19.57 -4.83 2.22
CA SER A 19 18.27 -5.36 1.77
C SER A 19 17.37 -4.23 1.28
N GLY A 20 16.32 -4.60 0.52
CA GLY A 20 15.28 -3.64 0.12
C GLY A 20 14.58 -2.99 1.31
N SER A 21 13.98 -1.83 1.08
CA SER A 21 13.24 -1.08 2.08
C SER A 21 11.86 -1.71 2.33
N LYS A 22 11.51 -1.93 3.61
CA LYS A 22 10.17 -2.34 4.01
C LYS A 22 9.11 -1.32 3.57
N ASN A 23 9.36 -0.05 3.82
CA ASN A 23 8.39 1.02 3.57
C ASN A 23 8.15 1.24 2.07
N ALA A 24 9.17 1.07 1.22
CA ALA A 24 8.99 1.09 -0.23
C ALA A 24 8.27 -0.17 -0.73
N SER A 25 8.55 -1.33 -0.15
CA SER A 25 7.97 -2.61 -0.62
C SER A 25 6.48 -2.72 -0.34
N LEU A 26 5.97 -2.19 0.78
CA LEU A 26 4.56 -2.34 1.17
C LEU A 26 3.58 -1.68 0.19
N PRO A 27 3.74 -0.41 -0.21
CA PRO A 27 2.85 0.20 -1.21
C PRO A 27 3.02 -0.42 -2.60
N ILE A 28 4.24 -0.83 -2.98
CA ILE A 28 4.48 -1.54 -4.25
C ILE A 28 3.72 -2.87 -4.26
N LEU A 29 3.77 -3.66 -3.18
CA LEU A 29 2.99 -4.89 -3.04
C LEU A 29 1.48 -4.63 -3.19
N ALA A 30 0.95 -3.60 -2.53
CA ALA A 30 -0.45 -3.22 -2.67
C ALA A 30 -0.79 -2.81 -4.13
N ALA A 31 0.10 -2.05 -4.78
CA ALA A 31 -0.08 -1.60 -6.16
C ALA A 31 -0.08 -2.75 -7.18
N THR A 32 0.57 -3.90 -6.87
CA THR A 32 0.51 -5.08 -7.76
C THR A 32 -0.90 -5.57 -8.02
N LEU A 33 -1.87 -5.32 -7.11
CA LEU A 33 -3.28 -5.67 -7.28
C LEU A 33 -3.91 -5.06 -8.55
N LEU A 34 -3.36 -3.94 -9.05
CA LEU A 34 -3.83 -3.31 -10.28
C LEU A 34 -3.51 -4.13 -11.53
N SER A 35 -2.46 -4.95 -11.50
CA SER A 35 -2.02 -5.74 -12.65
C SER A 35 -2.79 -7.04 -12.80
N ASN A 36 -3.20 -7.37 -14.03
CA ASN A 36 -3.68 -8.70 -14.42
C ASN A 36 -2.56 -9.58 -15.02
N LYS A 37 -1.35 -9.02 -15.22
CA LYS A 37 -0.16 -9.74 -15.65
C LYS A 37 0.66 -10.18 -14.44
N LYS A 38 1.52 -11.19 -14.59
CA LYS A 38 2.51 -11.53 -13.57
C LYS A 38 3.45 -10.36 -13.32
N VAL A 39 3.68 -10.08 -12.03
CA VAL A 39 4.62 -9.06 -11.55
C VAL A 39 5.75 -9.76 -10.84
N TYR A 40 6.98 -9.34 -11.13
CA TYR A 40 8.19 -9.84 -10.51
C TYR A 40 8.83 -8.71 -9.71
N LEU A 41 8.99 -8.94 -8.40
CA LEU A 41 9.66 -8.00 -7.50
C LEU A 41 10.95 -8.63 -7.00
N GLN A 42 12.02 -7.85 -6.95
CA GLN A 42 13.34 -8.30 -6.50
C GLN A 42 13.76 -7.55 -5.25
N ASN A 43 14.67 -8.17 -4.49
CA ASN A 43 15.29 -7.58 -3.31
C ASN A 43 14.28 -7.14 -2.21
N LEU A 44 13.19 -7.90 -2.01
CA LEU A 44 12.28 -7.62 -0.89
C LEU A 44 12.94 -8.03 0.45
N PRO A 45 12.80 -7.22 1.50
CA PRO A 45 13.30 -7.58 2.81
C PRO A 45 12.42 -8.68 3.42
N ARG A 46 13.04 -9.59 4.18
CA ARG A 46 12.33 -10.62 4.93
C ARG A 46 11.99 -10.12 6.32
N VAL A 47 10.88 -9.42 6.43
CA VAL A 47 10.38 -8.88 7.69
C VAL A 47 8.89 -9.19 7.83
N LYS A 48 8.40 -9.22 9.06
CA LYS A 48 7.03 -9.63 9.39
C LYS A 48 5.96 -8.87 8.61
N ASP A 49 6.13 -7.56 8.41
CA ASP A 49 5.16 -6.74 7.68
C ASP A 49 5.02 -7.18 6.21
N ILE A 50 6.13 -7.58 5.56
CA ILE A 50 6.11 -8.10 4.19
C ILE A 50 5.38 -9.43 4.12
N GLU A 51 5.64 -10.35 5.06
CA GLU A 51 4.92 -11.63 5.16
C GLU A 51 3.42 -11.41 5.37
N THR A 52 3.05 -10.47 6.24
CA THR A 52 1.66 -10.12 6.50
C THR A 52 0.99 -9.52 5.26
N MET A 53 1.66 -8.62 4.53
CA MET A 53 1.13 -8.05 3.28
C MET A 53 0.95 -9.16 2.22
N VAL A 54 1.90 -10.06 2.08
CA VAL A 54 1.78 -11.21 1.17
C VAL A 54 0.58 -12.07 1.54
N SER A 55 0.41 -12.41 2.82
CA SER A 55 -0.76 -13.16 3.31
C SER A 55 -2.07 -12.43 3.02
N LEU A 56 -2.08 -11.10 3.15
CA LEU A 56 -3.23 -10.26 2.81
C LEU A 56 -3.55 -10.35 1.30
N LEU A 57 -2.55 -10.21 0.43
CA LEU A 57 -2.73 -10.33 -1.02
C LEU A 57 -3.21 -11.73 -1.43
N GLN A 58 -2.67 -12.79 -0.80
CA GLN A 58 -3.13 -14.17 -1.02
C GLN A 58 -4.59 -14.35 -0.59
N SER A 59 -5.00 -13.76 0.53
CA SER A 59 -6.40 -13.80 0.98
C SER A 59 -7.35 -13.10 0.01
N LEU A 60 -6.85 -12.11 -0.74
CA LEU A 60 -7.57 -11.42 -1.81
C LEU A 60 -7.61 -12.21 -3.12
N GLY A 61 -6.89 -13.34 -3.21
CA GLY A 61 -6.89 -14.25 -4.36
C GLY A 61 -5.64 -14.17 -5.24
N SER A 62 -4.61 -13.42 -4.83
CA SER A 62 -3.32 -13.40 -5.53
C SER A 62 -2.58 -14.72 -5.34
N LYS A 63 -2.00 -15.26 -6.41
CA LYS A 63 -1.06 -16.38 -6.32
C LYS A 63 0.35 -15.82 -6.19
N ILE A 64 1.05 -16.18 -5.13
CA ILE A 64 2.34 -15.61 -4.80
C ILE A 64 3.34 -16.74 -4.54
N SER A 65 4.52 -16.63 -5.14
CA SER A 65 5.65 -17.52 -4.90
C SER A 65 6.90 -16.73 -4.56
N PHE A 66 7.65 -17.22 -3.57
CA PHE A 66 8.94 -16.66 -3.16
C PHE A 66 10.09 -17.48 -3.73
N ASN A 67 11.14 -16.78 -4.15
CA ASN A 67 12.45 -17.36 -4.40
C ASN A 67 13.50 -16.46 -3.72
N LYS A 68 14.00 -16.85 -2.56
CA LYS A 68 14.85 -15.99 -1.71
C LYS A 68 14.15 -14.65 -1.44
N ASN A 69 14.79 -13.54 -1.79
CA ASN A 69 14.27 -12.18 -1.64
C ASN A 69 13.48 -11.67 -2.87
N ASN A 70 13.15 -12.58 -3.79
CA ASN A 70 12.38 -12.26 -4.98
C ASN A 70 10.97 -12.85 -4.87
N LEU A 71 10.01 -12.15 -5.45
CA LEU A 71 8.61 -12.51 -5.40
C LEU A 71 8.00 -12.50 -6.80
N ALA A 72 7.22 -13.52 -7.14
CA ALA A 72 6.36 -13.53 -8.30
C ALA A 72 4.89 -13.51 -7.85
N ILE A 73 4.13 -12.55 -8.37
CA ILE A 73 2.73 -12.32 -8.04
C ILE A 73 1.89 -12.48 -9.31
N ASP A 74 0.84 -13.30 -9.25
CA ASP A 74 -0.15 -13.47 -10.31
C ASP A 74 -1.55 -13.16 -9.77
N ASN A 75 -2.16 -12.09 -10.29
CA ASN A 75 -3.48 -11.60 -9.89
C ASN A 75 -4.60 -11.96 -10.87
N LYS A 76 -4.38 -12.83 -11.86
CA LYS A 76 -5.42 -13.21 -12.85
C LYS A 76 -6.70 -13.72 -12.22
N LYS A 77 -6.59 -14.43 -11.10
CA LYS A 77 -7.74 -15.01 -10.36
C LYS A 77 -8.15 -14.18 -9.14
N GLN A 78 -7.57 -13.01 -8.96
CA GLN A 78 -7.92 -12.11 -7.87
C GLN A 78 -9.35 -11.58 -8.09
N ASN A 79 -10.26 -11.94 -7.20
CA ASN A 79 -11.69 -11.64 -7.30
C ASN A 79 -12.32 -11.18 -5.98
N LYS A 80 -11.52 -11.04 -4.92
CA LYS A 80 -12.01 -10.62 -3.61
C LYS A 80 -11.67 -9.16 -3.35
N ASN A 81 -12.62 -8.45 -2.79
CA ASN A 81 -12.51 -7.04 -2.40
C ASN A 81 -12.72 -6.81 -0.89
N PHE A 82 -12.51 -7.88 -0.11
CA PHE A 82 -12.67 -7.89 1.34
C PHE A 82 -11.34 -8.21 2.02
N ALA A 83 -10.82 -7.27 2.81
CA ALA A 83 -9.62 -7.42 3.65
C ALA A 83 -10.03 -7.55 5.12
N SER A 84 -9.79 -8.72 5.71
CA SER A 84 -10.26 -9.08 7.05
C SER A 84 -9.47 -8.41 8.17
N TYR A 85 -10.11 -8.24 9.33
CA TYR A 85 -9.50 -7.69 10.52
C TYR A 85 -8.28 -8.49 10.99
N SER A 86 -8.32 -9.81 10.94
CA SER A 86 -7.24 -10.70 11.40
C SER A 86 -5.89 -10.40 10.73
N LEU A 87 -5.89 -9.97 9.46
CA LEU A 87 -4.70 -9.63 8.72
C LEU A 87 -4.35 -8.14 8.81
N VAL A 88 -5.34 -7.26 8.73
CA VAL A 88 -5.11 -5.81 8.70
C VAL A 88 -4.73 -5.26 10.09
N LYS A 89 -5.26 -5.85 11.18
CA LYS A 89 -5.00 -5.38 12.55
C LYS A 89 -3.52 -5.35 12.95
N THR A 90 -2.73 -6.27 12.40
CA THR A 90 -1.32 -6.45 12.75
C THR A 90 -0.37 -5.58 11.94
N MET A 91 -0.88 -4.96 10.85
CA MET A 91 -0.08 -4.17 9.92
C MET A 91 -0.85 -2.95 9.43
N ARG A 92 -0.36 -1.77 9.80
CA ARG A 92 -0.99 -0.50 9.40
C ARG A 92 -1.08 -0.29 7.89
N ALA A 93 -0.05 -0.74 7.17
CA ALA A 93 -0.03 -0.69 5.71
C ALA A 93 -1.13 -1.54 5.04
N GLY A 94 -1.86 -2.37 5.80
CA GLY A 94 -3.02 -3.11 5.30
C GLY A 94 -4.11 -2.22 4.70
N ILE A 95 -4.23 -0.95 5.14
CA ILE A 95 -5.15 0.02 4.54
C ILE A 95 -4.78 0.39 3.09
N LEU A 96 -3.53 0.19 2.68
CA LEU A 96 -3.07 0.51 1.32
C LEU A 96 -3.76 -0.33 0.23
N VAL A 97 -4.35 -1.46 0.57
CA VAL A 97 -5.13 -2.25 -0.40
C VAL A 97 -6.47 -1.59 -0.77
N LEU A 98 -6.91 -0.56 -0.02
CA LEU A 98 -8.19 0.12 -0.27
C LEU A 98 -8.20 0.80 -1.64
N GLY A 99 -7.14 1.57 -1.97
CA GLY A 99 -7.00 2.25 -3.27
C GLY A 99 -7.08 1.30 -4.46
N PRO A 100 -6.21 0.30 -4.57
CA PRO A 100 -6.23 -0.63 -5.69
C PRO A 100 -7.51 -1.48 -5.77
N LEU A 101 -8.12 -1.85 -4.64
CA LEU A 101 -9.41 -2.58 -4.64
C LEU A 101 -10.54 -1.70 -5.19
N LEU A 102 -10.60 -0.42 -4.81
CA LEU A 102 -11.54 0.54 -5.38
C LEU A 102 -11.31 0.76 -6.87
N ALA A 103 -10.06 0.90 -7.28
CA ALA A 103 -9.68 1.06 -8.68
C ALA A 103 -10.14 -0.14 -9.52
N LYS A 104 -9.92 -1.36 -9.03
CA LYS A 104 -10.20 -2.60 -9.77
C LYS A 104 -11.68 -3.02 -9.74
N PHE A 105 -12.34 -2.89 -8.60
CA PHE A 105 -13.70 -3.43 -8.38
C PHE A 105 -14.77 -2.35 -8.22
N GLY A 106 -14.42 -1.08 -8.14
CA GLY A 106 -15.34 0.00 -7.81
C GLY A 106 -15.94 -0.08 -6.40
N LYS A 107 -15.57 -1.10 -5.60
CA LYS A 107 -16.01 -1.30 -4.22
C LYS A 107 -14.97 -2.06 -3.41
N ALA A 108 -14.86 -1.77 -2.12
CA ALA A 108 -13.98 -2.47 -1.21
C ALA A 108 -14.56 -2.48 0.22
N LYS A 109 -14.26 -3.54 0.96
CA LYS A 109 -14.47 -3.64 2.41
C LYS A 109 -13.13 -3.96 3.05
N VAL A 110 -12.56 -3.01 3.78
CA VAL A 110 -11.24 -3.13 4.39
C VAL A 110 -11.36 -2.83 5.88
N SER A 111 -10.82 -3.71 6.72
CA SER A 111 -10.77 -3.44 8.15
C SER A 111 -9.94 -2.19 8.44
N LEU A 112 -10.33 -1.44 9.45
CA LEU A 112 -9.45 -0.44 10.04
C LEU A 112 -8.20 -1.13 10.61
N PRO A 113 -7.02 -0.51 10.47
CA PRO A 113 -5.82 -1.04 11.11
C PRO A 113 -5.98 -1.02 12.63
N GLY A 114 -5.45 -2.04 13.29
CA GLY A 114 -5.41 -2.09 14.75
C GLY A 114 -4.62 -0.93 15.34
N GLY A 115 -4.87 -0.62 16.61
CA GLY A 115 -4.08 0.38 17.34
C GLY A 115 -2.61 -0.03 17.41
N CYS A 116 -1.72 0.93 17.23
CA CYS A 116 -0.28 0.75 17.44
C CYS A 116 0.09 1.26 18.83
N ALA A 117 1.07 0.63 19.48
CA ALA A 117 1.63 1.08 20.76
C ALA A 117 2.12 2.56 20.74
N ILE A 118 2.31 3.15 19.56
CA ILE A 118 2.77 4.52 19.33
C ILE A 118 1.60 5.52 19.19
N GLY A 119 0.33 5.07 19.26
CA GLY A 119 -0.86 5.93 19.24
C GLY A 119 -1.84 5.66 18.09
N THR A 120 -3.00 6.31 18.19
CA THR A 120 -4.05 6.28 17.16
C THR A 120 -3.54 7.02 15.92
N ARG A 121 -3.57 6.36 14.78
CA ARG A 121 -3.29 7.00 13.48
C ARG A 121 -4.53 6.90 12.62
N PRO A 122 -5.30 7.98 12.55
CA PRO A 122 -6.55 7.99 11.86
C PRO A 122 -6.36 7.75 10.35
N VAL A 123 -7.28 7.01 9.75
CA VAL A 123 -7.36 6.77 8.31
C VAL A 123 -8.16 7.85 7.57
N ASP A 124 -8.59 8.89 8.31
CA ASP A 124 -9.40 10.00 7.83
C ASP A 124 -8.80 10.66 6.58
N ILE A 125 -7.49 10.96 6.59
CA ILE A 125 -6.80 11.56 5.44
C ILE A 125 -6.90 10.67 4.20
N HIS A 126 -6.77 9.34 4.34
CA HIS A 126 -6.95 8.41 3.23
C HIS A 126 -8.38 8.48 2.68
N LEU A 127 -9.37 8.45 3.56
CA LEU A 127 -10.78 8.40 3.20
C LEU A 127 -11.24 9.73 2.59
N ASP A 128 -10.83 10.85 3.17
CA ASP A 128 -11.12 12.18 2.65
C ASP A 128 -10.50 12.40 1.27
N ALA A 129 -9.25 11.98 1.08
CA ALA A 129 -8.60 12.10 -0.22
C ALA A 129 -9.26 11.19 -1.27
N LEU A 130 -9.62 9.95 -0.93
CA LEU A 130 -10.36 9.05 -1.81
C LEU A 130 -11.76 9.57 -2.13
N SER A 131 -12.43 10.24 -1.19
CA SER A 131 -13.76 10.84 -1.44
C SER A 131 -13.71 11.90 -2.55
N LYS A 132 -12.59 12.64 -2.66
CA LYS A 132 -12.35 13.61 -3.73
C LYS A 132 -12.16 12.98 -5.11
N LEU A 133 -11.87 11.67 -5.17
CA LEU A 133 -11.91 10.87 -6.41
C LEU A 133 -13.31 10.29 -6.70
N GLY A 134 -14.34 10.67 -5.94
CA GLY A 134 -15.73 10.19 -6.11
C GLY A 134 -16.07 8.94 -5.28
N VAL A 135 -15.24 8.56 -4.34
CA VAL A 135 -15.52 7.44 -3.43
C VAL A 135 -16.51 7.86 -2.36
N LYS A 136 -17.56 7.06 -2.17
CA LYS A 136 -18.47 7.14 -1.02
C LYS A 136 -18.08 6.05 -0.02
N TYR A 137 -18.00 6.39 1.27
CA TYR A 137 -17.63 5.42 2.29
C TYR A 137 -18.48 5.55 3.55
N LYS A 138 -18.52 4.48 4.34
CA LYS A 138 -19.02 4.45 5.71
C LYS A 138 -18.15 3.51 6.54
N ILE A 139 -18.04 3.79 7.83
CA ILE A 139 -17.35 2.91 8.77
C ILE A 139 -18.42 2.17 9.57
N VAL A 140 -18.40 0.84 9.52
CA VAL A 140 -19.35 -0.02 10.22
C VAL A 140 -18.58 -1.16 10.87
N GLN A 141 -18.72 -1.32 12.17
CA GLN A 141 -18.10 -2.40 12.96
C GLN A 141 -16.58 -2.53 12.70
N GLY A 142 -15.85 -1.40 12.64
CA GLY A 142 -14.41 -1.39 12.43
C GLY A 142 -13.97 -1.66 10.97
N TYR A 143 -14.90 -1.66 10.00
CA TYR A 143 -14.61 -1.80 8.58
C TYR A 143 -14.97 -0.54 7.80
N VAL A 144 -14.09 -0.14 6.90
CA VAL A 144 -14.37 0.82 5.84
C VAL A 144 -15.12 0.09 4.73
N HIS A 145 -16.37 0.46 4.51
CA HIS A 145 -17.17 0.07 3.35
C HIS A 145 -17.12 1.21 2.34
N ALA A 146 -16.40 1.04 1.25
CA ALA A 146 -16.19 2.08 0.25
C ALA A 146 -16.69 1.65 -1.14
N LYS A 147 -17.23 2.61 -1.90
CA LYS A 147 -17.73 2.40 -3.27
C LYS A 147 -17.41 3.62 -4.13
N ALA A 148 -17.06 3.39 -5.39
CA ALA A 148 -16.89 4.40 -6.43
C ALA A 148 -17.96 4.19 -7.51
N PRO A 149 -19.21 4.70 -7.34
CA PRO A 149 -20.36 4.34 -8.20
C PRO A 149 -20.17 4.70 -9.67
N LYS A 150 -19.39 5.75 -9.95
CA LYS A 150 -19.06 6.23 -11.32
C LYS A 150 -17.63 5.87 -11.74
N GLY A 151 -16.95 4.99 -10.98
CA GLY A 151 -15.50 4.77 -11.03
C GLY A 151 -14.75 5.91 -10.32
N LEU A 152 -13.43 5.82 -10.35
CA LEU A 152 -12.58 6.89 -9.82
C LEU A 152 -12.43 8.00 -10.87
N ILE A 153 -12.59 9.25 -10.44
CA ILE A 153 -12.54 10.45 -11.31
C ILE A 153 -11.43 11.35 -10.81
N GLY A 154 -10.53 11.73 -11.72
CA GLY A 154 -9.42 12.64 -11.46
C GLY A 154 -9.86 13.98 -10.91
N ASN A 155 -9.08 14.55 -9.99
CA ASN A 155 -9.38 15.81 -9.33
C ASN A 155 -8.09 16.49 -8.85
N LYS A 156 -8.17 17.80 -8.56
CA LYS A 156 -7.11 18.54 -7.85
C LYS A 156 -7.31 18.34 -6.35
N ILE A 157 -6.35 17.69 -5.70
CA ILE A 157 -6.47 17.29 -4.29
C ILE A 157 -5.27 17.82 -3.51
N ARG A 158 -5.56 18.68 -2.52
CA ARG A 158 -4.59 19.15 -1.55
C ARG A 158 -4.79 18.41 -0.24
N PHE A 159 -3.73 17.79 0.29
CA PHE A 159 -3.79 17.15 1.60
C PHE A 159 -3.79 18.21 2.71
N PRO A 160 -4.59 18.04 3.78
CA PRO A 160 -4.62 18.98 4.91
C PRO A 160 -3.29 18.97 5.68
N LYS A 161 -2.64 17.82 5.75
CA LYS A 161 -1.29 17.61 6.28
C LYS A 161 -0.59 16.51 5.49
N ILE A 162 0.74 16.53 5.50
CA ILE A 162 1.55 15.49 4.82
C ILE A 162 1.31 14.14 5.50
N SER A 163 1.02 13.12 4.70
CA SER A 163 0.82 11.75 5.14
C SER A 163 1.35 10.80 4.07
N VAL A 164 2.40 10.05 4.41
CA VAL A 164 3.02 9.07 3.50
C VAL A 164 1.99 8.04 3.03
N GLY A 165 1.35 7.33 3.95
CA GLY A 165 0.39 6.28 3.61
C GLY A 165 -0.82 6.79 2.82
N ALA A 166 -1.35 8.00 3.14
CA ALA A 166 -2.45 8.56 2.36
C ALA A 166 -1.99 8.96 0.95
N THR A 167 -0.77 9.49 0.80
CA THR A 167 -0.17 9.79 -0.50
C THR A 167 -0.03 8.52 -1.33
N GLU A 168 0.56 7.45 -0.77
CA GLU A 168 0.72 6.15 -1.42
C GLU A 168 -0.63 5.58 -1.90
N ASN A 169 -1.62 5.54 -1.00
CA ASN A 169 -2.94 4.99 -1.31
C ASN A 169 -3.64 5.77 -2.43
N LEU A 170 -3.49 7.11 -2.39
CA LEU A 170 -4.12 7.96 -3.38
C LEU A 170 -3.43 7.91 -4.74
N ILE A 171 -2.08 7.83 -4.80
CA ILE A 171 -1.33 7.63 -6.05
C ILE A 171 -1.77 6.31 -6.71
N ILE A 172 -1.86 5.21 -5.94
CA ILE A 172 -2.31 3.91 -6.45
C ILE A 172 -3.75 4.01 -6.99
N ALA A 173 -4.66 4.63 -6.26
CA ALA A 173 -6.04 4.79 -6.70
C ALA A 173 -6.14 5.69 -7.94
N ALA A 174 -5.44 6.82 -7.94
CA ALA A 174 -5.47 7.82 -9.01
C ALA A 174 -4.91 7.29 -10.33
N SER A 175 -3.99 6.30 -10.30
CA SER A 175 -3.46 5.69 -11.52
C SER A 175 -4.52 4.97 -12.37
N TYR A 176 -5.71 4.73 -11.83
CA TYR A 176 -6.89 4.19 -12.53
C TYR A 176 -8.05 5.17 -12.65
N ALA A 177 -7.89 6.40 -12.17
CA ALA A 177 -8.94 7.42 -12.26
C ALA A 177 -9.10 7.93 -13.71
N LYS A 178 -10.34 8.21 -14.10
CA LYS A 178 -10.62 8.85 -15.39
C LYS A 178 -10.24 10.33 -15.31
N GLY A 179 -9.48 10.81 -16.30
CA GLY A 179 -8.96 12.17 -16.33
C GLY A 179 -7.69 12.36 -15.50
N THR A 180 -7.30 13.59 -15.24
CA THR A 180 -6.06 13.94 -14.56
C THR A 180 -6.28 14.14 -13.06
N THR A 181 -5.41 13.58 -12.24
CA THR A 181 -5.35 13.86 -10.81
C THR A 181 -4.10 14.68 -10.49
N VAL A 182 -4.27 15.77 -9.77
CA VAL A 182 -3.16 16.60 -9.28
C VAL A 182 -3.15 16.54 -7.76
N LEU A 183 -2.02 16.10 -7.19
CA LEU A 183 -1.82 16.00 -5.74
C LEU A 183 -0.89 17.10 -5.27
N SER A 184 -1.25 17.80 -4.20
CA SER A 184 -0.42 18.83 -3.58
C SER A 184 -0.37 18.67 -2.05
N ASN A 185 0.68 19.20 -1.42
CA ASN A 185 0.98 19.01 0.00
C ASN A 185 1.03 17.52 0.38
N CYS A 186 1.58 16.70 -0.52
CA CYS A 186 1.74 15.26 -0.35
C CYS A 186 3.16 14.91 0.12
N ALA A 187 3.36 13.66 0.53
CA ALA A 187 4.66 13.12 0.88
C ALA A 187 5.58 13.05 -0.35
N ILE A 188 6.89 13.23 -0.14
CA ILE A 188 7.93 13.22 -1.18
C ILE A 188 9.12 12.32 -0.84
N GLU A 189 8.97 11.49 0.19
CA GLU A 189 9.97 10.54 0.66
C GLU A 189 10.43 9.59 -0.48
N PRO A 190 11.63 8.99 -0.37
CA PRO A 190 12.17 8.10 -1.40
C PRO A 190 11.22 6.96 -1.80
N GLU A 191 10.48 6.39 -0.84
CA GLU A 191 9.50 5.33 -1.09
C GLU A 191 8.33 5.77 -1.98
N ILE A 192 7.97 7.06 -1.97
CA ILE A 192 6.97 7.62 -2.89
C ILE A 192 7.51 7.60 -4.32
N LYS A 193 8.79 7.98 -4.51
CA LYS A 193 9.45 7.92 -5.83
C LYS A 193 9.52 6.49 -6.33
N ASP A 194 9.84 5.52 -5.47
CA ASP A 194 9.88 4.10 -5.81
C ASP A 194 8.51 3.59 -6.27
N LEU A 195 7.44 3.94 -5.54
CA LEU A 195 6.07 3.61 -5.92
C LEU A 195 5.69 4.20 -7.28
N VAL A 196 6.03 5.49 -7.52
CA VAL A 196 5.77 6.17 -8.80
C VAL A 196 6.53 5.47 -9.93
N ASN A 197 7.80 5.14 -9.74
CA ASN A 197 8.61 4.43 -10.73
C ASN A 197 8.03 3.05 -11.04
N PHE A 198 7.58 2.32 -10.01
CA PHE A 198 6.89 1.05 -10.19
C PHE A 198 5.62 1.19 -11.02
N LEU A 199 4.75 2.15 -10.69
CA LEU A 199 3.52 2.41 -11.45
C LEU A 199 3.81 2.84 -12.89
N LYS A 200 4.85 3.66 -13.13
CA LYS A 200 5.32 3.99 -14.49
C LYS A 200 5.74 2.73 -15.26
N SER A 201 6.46 1.81 -14.62
CA SER A 201 6.85 0.53 -15.24
C SER A 201 5.65 -0.35 -15.61
N MET A 202 4.51 -0.16 -14.93
CA MET A 202 3.24 -0.79 -15.24
C MET A 202 2.44 -0.07 -16.34
N GLY A 203 2.92 1.05 -16.86
CA GLY A 203 2.29 1.83 -17.92
C GLY A 203 1.50 3.04 -17.47
N CYS A 204 1.58 3.44 -16.18
CA CYS A 204 0.91 4.64 -15.69
C CYS A 204 1.64 5.90 -16.15
N ASN A 205 0.89 6.91 -16.61
CA ASN A 205 1.43 8.24 -16.92
C ASN A 205 1.38 9.11 -15.65
N ILE A 206 2.53 9.30 -15.01
CA ILE A 206 2.68 10.08 -13.76
C ILE A 206 3.89 11.00 -13.92
N ASN A 207 3.71 12.29 -13.68
CA ASN A 207 4.76 13.31 -13.70
C ASN A 207 4.98 13.88 -12.30
#